data_faec6ecd2ea80ce50a36e9dfb9c5f086
#
_entry.id   faec6ecd2ea80ce50a36e9dfb9c5f086
#
_cell.length_a   1.000
_cell.length_b   1.000
_cell.length_c   1.000
_cell.angle_alpha   90.00
_cell.angle_beta   90.00
_cell.angle_gamma   90.00
#
_symmetry.space_group_name_H-M   'P 1'
#
loop_
_entity.id
_entity.type
_entity.pdbx_description
1 polymer ?
#
loop_
_entity_poly.entity_id
_entity_poly.type
_entity_poly.pdbx_seq_one_letter_code
_entity_poly.pdbx_strand_id
1 'polypeptide(L)'
;MPEFKKISIIIPVYDEEKTLENLISAVENADTFHLEKEIILVNDCSRDKSKEILEKYKGKHKVHHHDKNQGKGAALKTGFQNATGDIIIIQDADLEYDPAEYPDMLKPILDGKADVVFGSRFSGGGPHRVLYYWHYVGNKMLTRLSNMLTNLNLSDIETCYKAFRKEIMDQIHPKLKSKRFGFEPEVTARVAKLAKKDKCRIYEIGISYSGRTYKEGKKIGWKDGVEAIWCVVKYNLFK
;
A
#
# COMPACT_ATOMS: atom_id res chain seq x y z
N MET A 1 -9.30 16.01 -19.57
CA MET A 1 -8.69 15.10 -18.56
C MET A 1 -9.57 13.88 -18.48
N PRO A 2 -9.04 12.68 -18.23
CA PRO A 2 -9.91 11.53 -18.00
C PRO A 2 -10.81 11.81 -16.80
N GLU A 3 -12.09 11.56 -16.94
CA GLU A 3 -13.06 11.71 -15.87
C GLU A 3 -13.00 10.45 -14.99
N PHE A 4 -12.35 10.53 -13.82
CA PHE A 4 -12.37 9.47 -12.84
C PHE A 4 -13.70 9.44 -12.11
N LYS A 5 -14.29 8.26 -11.94
CA LYS A 5 -15.60 8.07 -11.31
C LYS A 5 -15.56 7.23 -10.05
N LYS A 6 -14.58 6.32 -9.96
CA LYS A 6 -14.56 5.29 -8.92
C LYS A 6 -13.15 5.06 -8.39
N ILE A 7 -13.04 4.85 -7.08
CA ILE A 7 -11.81 4.44 -6.40
C ILE A 7 -11.98 3.06 -5.77
N SER A 8 -11.03 2.15 -6.00
CA SER A 8 -10.94 0.88 -5.28
C SER A 8 -9.94 1.01 -4.13
N ILE A 9 -10.42 0.79 -2.91
CA ILE A 9 -9.62 0.83 -1.68
C ILE A 9 -9.35 -0.62 -1.27
N ILE A 10 -8.10 -1.07 -1.34
CA ILE A 10 -7.72 -2.46 -1.05
C ILE A 10 -7.15 -2.55 0.35
N ILE A 11 -7.78 -3.37 1.19
CA ILE A 11 -7.42 -3.55 2.60
C ILE A 11 -7.03 -5.01 2.83
N PRO A 12 -5.71 -5.33 2.89
CA PRO A 12 -5.26 -6.64 3.31
C PRO A 12 -5.42 -6.78 4.83
N VAL A 13 -6.02 -7.88 5.28
CA VAL A 13 -6.35 -8.13 6.69
C VAL A 13 -5.70 -9.43 7.16
N TYR A 14 -4.93 -9.36 8.26
CA TYR A 14 -4.40 -10.53 8.94
C TYR A 14 -4.19 -10.25 10.42
N ASP A 15 -4.97 -10.90 11.29
CA ASP A 15 -4.96 -10.76 12.76
C ASP A 15 -5.03 -9.27 13.21
N GLU A 16 -6.13 -8.56 12.84
CA GLU A 16 -6.36 -7.14 13.12
C GLU A 16 -7.73 -6.87 13.78
N GLU A 17 -8.22 -7.80 14.61
CA GLU A 17 -9.54 -7.71 15.27
C GLU A 17 -9.76 -6.41 16.07
N LYS A 18 -8.67 -5.78 16.54
CA LYS A 18 -8.74 -4.58 17.40
C LYS A 18 -8.91 -3.27 16.61
N THR A 19 -8.47 -3.25 15.37
CA THR A 19 -8.39 -2.03 14.55
C THR A 19 -9.37 -2.03 13.39
N LEU A 20 -9.75 -3.22 12.94
CA LEU A 20 -10.45 -3.43 11.66
C LEU A 20 -11.78 -2.69 11.55
N GLU A 21 -12.67 -2.72 12.56
CA GLU A 21 -13.96 -2.03 12.52
C GLU A 21 -13.77 -0.50 12.46
N ASN A 22 -12.85 0.02 13.27
CA ASN A 22 -12.53 1.45 13.29
C ASN A 22 -11.93 1.90 11.95
N LEU A 23 -11.04 1.09 11.38
CA LEU A 23 -10.47 1.40 10.08
C LEU A 23 -11.54 1.40 8.98
N ILE A 24 -12.38 0.37 8.90
CA ILE A 24 -13.43 0.32 7.87
C ILE A 24 -14.33 1.55 7.98
N SER A 25 -14.74 1.91 9.21
CA SER A 25 -15.52 3.13 9.44
C SER A 25 -14.79 4.40 8.99
N ALA A 26 -13.50 4.53 9.28
CA ALA A 26 -12.70 5.67 8.85
C ALA A 26 -12.61 5.74 7.32
N VAL A 27 -12.40 4.61 6.64
CA VAL A 27 -12.37 4.52 5.17
C VAL A 27 -13.72 4.85 4.54
N GLU A 28 -14.81 4.39 5.13
CA GLU A 28 -16.18 4.72 4.66
C GLU A 28 -16.45 6.22 4.72
N ASN A 29 -15.94 6.90 5.76
CA ASN A 29 -16.15 8.33 5.98
C ASN A 29 -15.08 9.21 5.33
N ALA A 30 -13.97 8.65 4.85
CA ALA A 30 -12.88 9.41 4.25
C ALA A 30 -13.35 10.19 3.01
N ASP A 31 -12.82 11.38 2.82
CA ASP A 31 -13.08 12.16 1.61
C ASP A 31 -12.32 11.58 0.42
N THR A 32 -13.05 11.25 -0.64
CA THR A 32 -12.49 10.82 -1.93
C THR A 32 -12.92 11.76 -3.05
N PHE A 33 -13.20 13.00 -2.71
CA PHE A 33 -13.85 13.99 -3.56
C PHE A 33 -15.23 13.45 -4.03
N HIS A 34 -15.45 13.37 -5.33
CA HIS A 34 -16.69 12.86 -5.91
C HIS A 34 -16.64 11.37 -6.31
N LEU A 35 -15.54 10.67 -6.01
CA LEU A 35 -15.35 9.29 -6.45
C LEU A 35 -16.21 8.31 -5.65
N GLU A 36 -16.90 7.40 -6.36
CA GLU A 36 -17.56 6.25 -5.75
C GLU A 36 -16.53 5.33 -5.11
N LYS A 37 -16.75 4.95 -3.84
CA LYS A 37 -15.83 4.05 -3.12
C LYS A 37 -16.19 2.59 -3.35
N GLU A 38 -15.23 1.82 -3.78
CA GLU A 38 -15.26 0.36 -3.79
C GLU A 38 -14.26 -0.15 -2.76
N ILE A 39 -14.73 -0.69 -1.64
CA ILE A 39 -13.88 -1.23 -0.58
C ILE A 39 -13.73 -2.73 -0.79
N ILE A 40 -12.46 -3.21 -0.86
CA ILE A 40 -12.11 -4.59 -1.09
C ILE A 40 -11.28 -5.09 0.10
N LEU A 41 -11.89 -5.93 0.91
CA LEU A 41 -11.34 -6.50 2.13
C LEU A 41 -10.81 -7.91 1.83
N VAL A 42 -9.53 -8.15 2.04
CA VAL A 42 -8.93 -9.45 1.74
C VAL A 42 -8.34 -10.05 3.01
N ASN A 43 -9.03 -11.03 3.59
CA ASN A 43 -8.57 -11.77 4.76
C ASN A 43 -7.54 -12.84 4.36
N ASP A 44 -6.33 -12.70 4.83
CA ASP A 44 -5.24 -13.65 4.58
C ASP A 44 -5.20 -14.78 5.63
N CYS A 45 -6.35 -15.41 5.88
CA CYS A 45 -6.51 -16.50 6.84
C CYS A 45 -6.17 -16.07 8.28
N SER A 46 -6.81 -15.00 8.77
CA SER A 46 -6.69 -14.54 10.16
C SER A 46 -7.10 -15.63 11.16
N ARG A 47 -6.42 -15.64 12.31
CA ARG A 47 -6.63 -16.63 13.40
C ARG A 47 -7.43 -16.05 14.57
N ASP A 48 -7.63 -14.73 14.56
CA ASP A 48 -8.42 -13.97 15.50
C ASP A 48 -9.85 -13.73 14.97
N LYS A 49 -10.61 -12.82 15.58
CA LYS A 49 -11.98 -12.52 15.17
C LYS A 49 -12.09 -11.65 13.91
N SER A 50 -10.99 -11.32 13.23
CA SER A 50 -11.01 -10.52 12.00
C SER A 50 -11.93 -11.13 10.93
N LYS A 51 -11.95 -12.47 10.80
CA LYS A 51 -12.85 -13.14 9.86
C LYS A 51 -14.32 -12.90 10.19
N GLU A 52 -14.71 -13.03 11.45
CA GLU A 52 -16.08 -12.81 11.92
C GLU A 52 -16.52 -11.36 11.71
N ILE A 53 -15.60 -10.41 11.97
CA ILE A 53 -15.84 -8.99 11.71
C ILE A 53 -16.11 -8.77 10.23
N LEU A 54 -15.28 -9.30 9.33
CA LEU A 54 -15.43 -9.14 7.89
C LEU A 54 -16.72 -9.72 7.34
N GLU A 55 -17.24 -10.80 7.92
CA GLU A 55 -18.53 -11.38 7.52
C GLU A 55 -19.69 -10.40 7.67
N LYS A 56 -19.62 -9.46 8.64
CA LYS A 56 -20.65 -8.41 8.84
C LYS A 56 -20.71 -7.41 7.66
N TYR A 57 -19.62 -7.29 6.90
CA TYR A 57 -19.50 -6.37 5.77
C TYR A 57 -19.80 -7.02 4.42
N LYS A 58 -20.05 -8.33 4.36
CA LYS A 58 -20.52 -8.99 3.14
C LYS A 58 -21.85 -8.37 2.68
N GLY A 59 -21.94 -8.07 1.39
CA GLY A 59 -23.08 -7.39 0.80
C GLY A 59 -22.96 -5.86 0.76
N LYS A 60 -22.16 -5.24 1.65
CA LYS A 60 -21.80 -3.83 1.58
C LYS A 60 -20.47 -3.62 0.85
N HIS A 61 -19.50 -4.49 1.13
CA HIS A 61 -18.15 -4.43 0.58
C HIS A 61 -17.78 -5.78 -0.07
N LYS A 62 -16.76 -5.76 -0.92
CA LYS A 62 -16.18 -6.99 -1.48
C LYS A 62 -15.29 -7.64 -0.44
N VAL A 63 -15.66 -8.83 0.03
CA VAL A 63 -14.91 -9.58 1.03
C VAL A 63 -14.38 -10.87 0.42
N HIS A 64 -13.07 -11.07 0.50
CA HIS A 64 -12.39 -12.27 0.04
C HIS A 64 -11.64 -12.95 1.19
N HIS A 65 -11.61 -14.28 1.20
CA HIS A 65 -10.88 -15.06 2.21
C HIS A 65 -9.91 -16.01 1.53
N HIS A 66 -8.67 -16.02 2.00
CA HIS A 66 -7.72 -17.06 1.64
C HIS A 66 -7.88 -18.27 2.55
N ASP A 67 -7.76 -19.49 2.01
CA ASP A 67 -7.83 -20.73 2.77
C ASP A 67 -6.61 -20.97 3.67
N LYS A 68 -5.48 -20.31 3.35
CA LYS A 68 -4.23 -20.32 4.11
C LYS A 68 -3.55 -18.97 4.04
N ASN A 69 -2.76 -18.64 5.06
CA ASN A 69 -1.93 -17.43 5.04
C ASN A 69 -0.92 -17.49 3.88
N GLN A 70 -1.00 -16.53 2.98
CA GLN A 70 -0.15 -16.40 1.81
C GLN A 70 0.74 -15.16 1.86
N GLY A 71 0.49 -14.26 2.81
CA GLY A 71 1.19 -13.02 3.04
C GLY A 71 0.56 -11.79 2.38
N LYS A 72 0.92 -10.61 2.87
CA LYS A 72 0.37 -9.32 2.47
C LYS A 72 0.35 -9.09 0.96
N GLY A 73 1.47 -9.38 0.27
CA GLY A 73 1.56 -9.22 -1.18
C GLY A 73 0.57 -10.11 -1.95
N ALA A 74 0.27 -11.31 -1.44
CA ALA A 74 -0.75 -12.18 -2.04
C ALA A 74 -2.17 -11.62 -1.81
N ALA A 75 -2.45 -11.09 -0.61
CA ALA A 75 -3.73 -10.45 -0.32
C ALA A 75 -3.94 -9.21 -1.20
N LEU A 76 -2.93 -8.37 -1.35
CA LEU A 76 -2.97 -7.23 -2.26
C LEU A 76 -3.22 -7.66 -3.71
N LYS A 77 -2.55 -8.72 -4.17
CA LYS A 77 -2.77 -9.26 -5.52
C LYS A 77 -4.22 -9.70 -5.74
N THR A 78 -4.83 -10.37 -4.76
CA THR A 78 -6.26 -10.71 -4.79
C THR A 78 -7.12 -9.45 -4.87
N GLY A 79 -6.78 -8.42 -4.09
CA GLY A 79 -7.46 -7.12 -4.15
C GLY A 79 -7.36 -6.46 -5.53
N PHE A 80 -6.17 -6.40 -6.13
CA PHE A 80 -5.98 -5.82 -7.48
C PHE A 80 -6.77 -6.54 -8.56
N GLN A 81 -6.87 -7.87 -8.49
CA GLN A 81 -7.65 -8.68 -9.44
C GLN A 81 -9.16 -8.37 -9.38
N ASN A 82 -9.66 -7.90 -8.25
CA ASN A 82 -11.07 -7.62 -8.01
C ASN A 82 -11.42 -6.12 -8.05
N ALA A 83 -10.41 -5.25 -8.22
CA ALA A 83 -10.55 -3.81 -8.31
C ALA A 83 -11.14 -3.38 -9.66
N THR A 84 -12.22 -2.60 -9.63
CA THR A 84 -12.88 -2.07 -10.83
C THR A 84 -12.81 -0.54 -10.94
N GLY A 85 -12.32 0.14 -9.89
CA GLY A 85 -12.20 1.59 -9.86
C GLY A 85 -11.12 2.12 -10.80
N ASP A 86 -11.25 3.36 -11.24
CA ASP A 86 -10.30 4.06 -12.10
C ASP A 86 -8.98 4.37 -11.39
N ILE A 87 -9.07 4.52 -10.06
CA ILE A 87 -7.94 4.71 -9.14
C ILE A 87 -7.96 3.58 -8.12
N ILE A 88 -6.78 3.10 -7.74
CA ILE A 88 -6.60 2.07 -6.72
C ILE A 88 -5.72 2.67 -5.61
N ILE A 89 -6.15 2.57 -4.36
CA ILE A 89 -5.35 2.92 -3.19
C ILE A 89 -5.20 1.70 -2.28
N ILE A 90 -4.03 1.55 -1.68
CA ILE A 90 -3.74 0.50 -0.69
C ILE A 90 -3.88 1.11 0.70
N GLN A 91 -4.64 0.46 1.58
CA GLN A 91 -4.84 0.85 2.97
C GLN A 91 -4.54 -0.32 3.89
N ASP A 92 -3.59 -0.17 4.80
CA ASP A 92 -3.33 -1.19 5.83
C ASP A 92 -4.42 -1.20 6.91
N ALA A 93 -4.70 -2.38 7.45
CA ALA A 93 -5.78 -2.58 8.41
C ALA A 93 -5.45 -2.14 9.85
N ASP A 94 -4.24 -1.64 10.09
CA ASP A 94 -3.65 -1.46 11.42
C ASP A 94 -3.72 -0.03 11.99
N LEU A 95 -4.38 0.90 11.27
CA LEU A 95 -4.49 2.32 11.62
C LEU A 95 -3.13 3.07 11.73
N GLU A 96 -2.06 2.51 11.16
CA GLU A 96 -0.78 3.24 11.09
C GLU A 96 -0.82 4.39 10.07
N TYR A 97 -1.69 4.29 9.03
CA TYR A 97 -1.95 5.31 8.02
C TYR A 97 -3.40 5.81 8.13
N ASP A 98 -3.58 7.13 8.04
CA ASP A 98 -4.87 7.78 8.23
C ASP A 98 -5.63 7.92 6.90
N PRO A 99 -6.87 7.35 6.77
CA PRO A 99 -7.71 7.58 5.60
C PRO A 99 -8.11 9.04 5.36
N ALA A 100 -8.01 9.90 6.36
CA ALA A 100 -8.24 11.35 6.19
C ALA A 100 -7.26 12.00 5.20
N GLU A 101 -6.13 11.34 4.90
CA GLU A 101 -5.13 11.81 3.94
C GLU A 101 -5.40 11.37 2.48
N TYR A 102 -6.53 10.67 2.21
CA TYR A 102 -6.89 10.31 0.84
C TYR A 102 -6.93 11.51 -0.12
N PRO A 103 -7.46 12.69 0.25
CA PRO A 103 -7.42 13.84 -0.64
C PRO A 103 -6.03 14.20 -1.13
N ASP A 104 -5.03 14.18 -0.25
CA ASP A 104 -3.64 14.50 -0.61
C ASP A 104 -3.05 13.43 -1.52
N MET A 105 -3.33 12.14 -1.26
CA MET A 105 -2.91 11.03 -2.11
C MET A 105 -3.56 11.05 -3.50
N LEU A 106 -4.80 11.49 -3.60
CA LEU A 106 -5.58 11.48 -4.84
C LEU A 106 -5.35 12.71 -5.70
N LYS A 107 -5.16 13.87 -5.07
CA LYS A 107 -5.07 15.16 -5.76
C LYS A 107 -4.07 15.18 -6.92
N PRO A 108 -2.82 14.67 -6.82
CA PRO A 108 -1.89 14.68 -7.96
C PRO A 108 -2.40 13.84 -9.16
N ILE A 109 -3.17 12.77 -8.90
CA ILE A 109 -3.78 11.93 -9.95
C ILE A 109 -4.95 12.66 -10.59
N LEU A 110 -5.85 13.23 -9.79
CA LEU A 110 -7.03 13.97 -10.25
C LEU A 110 -6.65 15.22 -11.03
N ASP A 111 -5.60 15.93 -10.63
CA ASP A 111 -5.02 17.06 -11.36
C ASP A 111 -4.32 16.65 -12.68
N GLY A 112 -4.25 15.33 -12.97
CA GLY A 112 -3.59 14.83 -14.18
C GLY A 112 -2.06 14.95 -14.16
N LYS A 113 -1.45 15.18 -12.99
CA LYS A 113 0.02 15.34 -12.82
C LYS A 113 0.71 14.01 -12.60
N ALA A 114 0.08 13.10 -11.86
CA ALA A 114 0.63 11.80 -11.49
C ALA A 114 -0.17 10.64 -12.06
N ASP A 115 0.50 9.53 -12.25
CA ASP A 115 -0.09 8.23 -12.56
C ASP A 115 0.04 7.28 -11.36
N VAL A 116 1.06 7.55 -10.50
CA VAL A 116 1.29 6.85 -9.23
C VAL A 116 1.70 7.87 -8.17
N VAL A 117 1.15 7.74 -6.96
CA VAL A 117 1.53 8.54 -5.79
C VAL A 117 2.00 7.62 -4.67
N PHE A 118 3.19 7.90 -4.16
CA PHE A 118 3.76 7.27 -2.98
C PHE A 118 3.56 8.16 -1.75
N GLY A 119 3.00 7.62 -0.68
CA GLY A 119 3.07 8.27 0.62
C GLY A 119 4.48 8.06 1.21
N SER A 120 5.00 9.03 1.92
CA SER A 120 6.30 8.94 2.60
C SER A 120 6.18 9.37 4.05
N ARG A 121 6.69 8.55 4.95
CA ARG A 121 6.80 8.84 6.39
C ARG A 121 7.95 9.81 6.70
N PHE A 122 8.78 10.11 5.69
CA PHE A 122 10.03 10.86 5.84
C PHE A 122 10.10 12.14 4.98
N SER A 123 9.07 12.39 4.18
CA SER A 123 8.97 13.55 3.29
C SER A 123 7.74 14.36 3.69
N GLY A 124 7.88 15.37 4.50
CA GLY A 124 6.76 16.26 4.81
C GLY A 124 6.67 16.65 6.28
N GLY A 125 5.76 17.58 6.58
CA GLY A 125 5.55 18.15 7.91
C GLY A 125 4.40 17.54 8.71
N GLY A 126 3.84 16.40 8.27
CA GLY A 126 2.78 15.71 9.01
C GLY A 126 3.29 15.14 10.33
N PRO A 127 2.43 15.05 11.36
CA PRO A 127 2.82 14.44 12.64
C PRO A 127 3.17 12.98 12.44
N HIS A 128 4.26 12.54 13.05
CA HIS A 128 4.65 11.13 13.06
C HIS A 128 5.09 10.70 14.45
N ARG A 129 4.74 9.49 14.83
CA ARG A 129 5.19 8.91 16.09
C ARG A 129 6.68 8.64 16.03
N VAL A 130 7.45 9.21 16.96
CA VAL A 130 8.90 8.94 17.07
C VAL A 130 9.09 7.49 17.54
N LEU A 131 9.71 6.69 16.70
CA LEU A 131 9.98 5.26 16.93
C LEU A 131 11.45 4.93 16.71
N TYR A 132 11.76 3.67 16.77
CA TYR A 132 13.08 3.06 16.77
C TYR A 132 14.02 3.60 15.70
N TYR A 133 15.12 4.20 16.12
CA TYR A 133 16.17 4.76 15.26
C TYR A 133 16.70 3.75 14.22
N TRP A 134 16.97 2.50 14.63
CA TRP A 134 17.50 1.48 13.73
C TRP A 134 16.51 1.06 12.64
N HIS A 135 15.20 1.12 12.90
CA HIS A 135 14.20 0.91 11.86
C HIS A 135 14.21 2.03 10.82
N TYR A 136 14.39 3.28 11.27
CA TYR A 136 14.55 4.42 10.38
C TYR A 136 15.80 4.26 9.51
N VAL A 137 16.95 3.91 10.10
CA VAL A 137 18.21 3.68 9.37
C VAL A 137 18.04 2.57 8.34
N GLY A 138 17.44 1.43 8.72
CA GLY A 138 17.15 0.33 7.81
C GLY A 138 16.29 0.74 6.62
N ASN A 139 15.18 1.44 6.87
CA ASN A 139 14.30 1.94 5.81
C ASN A 139 15.03 2.92 4.88
N LYS A 140 15.85 3.83 5.42
CA LYS A 140 16.65 4.77 4.61
C LYS A 140 17.69 4.04 3.76
N MET A 141 18.32 2.99 4.29
CA MET A 141 19.29 2.20 3.54
C MET A 141 18.61 1.45 2.38
N LEU A 142 17.46 0.80 2.63
CA LEU A 142 16.66 0.13 1.60
C LEU A 142 16.22 1.11 0.51
N THR A 143 15.71 2.26 0.91
CA THR A 143 15.29 3.32 -0.02
C THR A 143 16.45 3.81 -0.88
N ARG A 144 17.62 4.07 -0.28
CA ARG A 144 18.82 4.49 -1.03
C ARG A 144 19.25 3.43 -2.04
N LEU A 145 19.32 2.17 -1.63
CA LEU A 145 19.66 1.06 -2.53
C LEU A 145 18.67 0.96 -3.70
N SER A 146 17.38 1.07 -3.42
CA SER A 146 16.34 1.08 -4.45
C SER A 146 16.52 2.26 -5.41
N ASN A 147 16.72 3.46 -4.89
CA ASN A 147 16.92 4.67 -5.70
C ASN A 147 18.13 4.54 -6.63
N MET A 148 19.25 4.00 -6.15
CA MET A 148 20.45 3.76 -6.97
C MET A 148 20.14 2.83 -8.16
N LEU A 149 19.33 1.78 -7.95
CA LEU A 149 19.01 0.80 -8.99
C LEU A 149 17.87 1.25 -9.91
N THR A 150 16.94 2.04 -9.40
CA THR A 150 15.77 2.54 -10.16
C THR A 150 16.02 3.88 -10.84
N ASN A 151 17.02 4.66 -10.41
CA ASN A 151 17.24 6.06 -10.76
C ASN A 151 16.03 6.96 -10.36
N LEU A 152 15.40 6.65 -9.21
CA LEU A 152 14.38 7.48 -8.58
C LEU A 152 14.99 8.21 -7.38
N ASN A 153 14.28 9.22 -6.88
CA ASN A 153 14.67 10.00 -5.70
C ASN A 153 13.60 9.94 -4.59
N LEU A 154 12.96 8.78 -4.42
CA LEU A 154 11.98 8.57 -3.35
C LEU A 154 12.64 8.70 -1.98
N SER A 155 11.88 9.16 -1.00
CA SER A 155 12.33 9.25 0.39
C SER A 155 11.96 8.03 1.23
N ASP A 156 10.94 7.25 0.80
CA ASP A 156 10.42 6.07 1.50
C ASP A 156 9.77 5.06 0.54
N ILE A 157 10.43 3.93 0.27
CA ILE A 157 9.84 2.87 -0.57
C ILE A 157 9.00 1.87 0.23
N GLU A 158 9.23 1.77 1.54
CA GLU A 158 8.65 0.74 2.42
C GLU A 158 7.24 1.10 2.92
N THR A 159 6.75 2.29 2.62
CA THR A 159 5.36 2.63 2.90
C THR A 159 4.41 1.79 2.04
N CYS A 160 3.35 1.28 2.63
CA CYS A 160 2.29 0.62 1.88
C CYS A 160 1.32 1.62 1.25
N TYR A 161 1.26 2.83 1.78
CA TYR A 161 0.32 3.87 1.36
C TYR A 161 0.68 4.39 -0.02
N LYS A 162 0.02 3.84 -1.02
CA LYS A 162 0.27 4.15 -2.44
C LYS A 162 -1.05 4.22 -3.20
N ALA A 163 -1.16 5.19 -4.10
CA ALA A 163 -2.28 5.31 -5.02
C ALA A 163 -1.81 5.15 -6.47
N PHE A 164 -2.61 4.49 -7.29
CA PHE A 164 -2.29 4.15 -8.68
C PHE A 164 -3.48 4.44 -9.57
N ARG A 165 -3.24 4.95 -10.77
CA ARG A 165 -4.24 4.80 -11.83
C ARG A 165 -4.39 3.32 -12.17
N LYS A 166 -5.62 2.88 -12.39
CA LYS A 166 -5.90 1.47 -12.68
C LYS A 166 -5.10 0.94 -13.84
N GLU A 167 -4.98 1.70 -14.91
CA GLU A 167 -4.22 1.32 -16.12
C GLU A 167 -2.74 1.02 -15.85
N ILE A 168 -2.13 1.66 -14.84
CA ILE A 168 -0.76 1.36 -14.39
C ILE A 168 -0.75 0.04 -13.61
N MET A 169 -1.69 -0.12 -12.69
CA MET A 169 -1.76 -1.34 -11.89
C MET A 169 -2.07 -2.57 -12.77
N ASP A 170 -2.91 -2.45 -13.79
CA ASP A 170 -3.21 -3.53 -14.74
C ASP A 170 -1.97 -4.01 -15.51
N GLN A 171 -0.97 -3.13 -15.73
CA GLN A 171 0.31 -3.52 -16.33
C GLN A 171 1.27 -4.18 -15.34
N ILE A 172 1.10 -3.91 -14.05
CA ILE A 172 2.01 -4.34 -12.98
C ILE A 172 1.53 -5.61 -12.29
N HIS A 173 0.24 -5.65 -11.85
CA HIS A 173 -0.24 -6.71 -10.95
C HIS A 173 -0.09 -8.13 -11.51
N PRO A 174 -0.21 -8.42 -12.84
CA PRO A 174 -0.02 -9.78 -13.33
C PRO A 174 1.42 -10.27 -13.17
N LYS A 175 2.37 -9.35 -13.05
CA LYS A 175 3.81 -9.62 -12.93
C LYS A 175 4.30 -9.71 -11.48
N LEU A 176 3.46 -9.33 -10.51
CA LEU A 176 3.83 -9.37 -9.08
C LEU A 176 4.02 -10.82 -8.63
N LYS A 177 5.15 -11.08 -7.97
CA LYS A 177 5.58 -12.40 -7.51
C LYS A 177 5.77 -12.48 -6.01
N SER A 178 6.09 -11.34 -5.37
CA SER A 178 6.28 -11.27 -3.92
C SER A 178 4.96 -11.51 -3.20
N LYS A 179 4.98 -12.41 -2.23
CA LYS A 179 3.80 -12.80 -1.46
C LYS A 179 3.74 -12.11 -0.09
N ARG A 180 4.88 -11.67 0.44
CA ARG A 180 5.02 -11.07 1.78
C ARG A 180 5.51 -9.62 1.66
N PHE A 181 6.41 -9.19 2.53
CA PHE A 181 6.96 -7.83 2.62
C PHE A 181 7.92 -7.44 1.47
N GLY A 182 8.24 -8.33 0.56
CA GLY A 182 8.92 -8.00 -0.69
C GLY A 182 8.03 -7.30 -1.73
N PHE A 183 6.75 -7.05 -1.41
CA PHE A 183 5.80 -6.37 -2.30
C PHE A 183 6.22 -4.92 -2.57
N GLU A 184 6.57 -4.15 -1.54
CA GLU A 184 6.93 -2.75 -1.64
C GLU A 184 8.16 -2.53 -2.55
N PRO A 185 9.29 -3.25 -2.37
CA PRO A 185 10.40 -3.20 -3.31
C PRO A 185 10.05 -3.65 -4.73
N GLU A 186 9.22 -4.70 -4.87
CA GLU A 186 8.83 -5.18 -6.19
C GLU A 186 7.97 -4.17 -6.95
N VAL A 187 6.93 -3.62 -6.31
CA VAL A 187 6.06 -2.65 -6.98
C VAL A 187 6.84 -1.40 -7.36
N THR A 188 7.74 -0.92 -6.50
CA THR A 188 8.61 0.22 -6.77
C THR A 188 9.48 -0.03 -8.01
N ALA A 189 10.13 -1.20 -8.10
CA ALA A 189 10.95 -1.56 -9.26
C ALA A 189 10.12 -1.63 -10.56
N ARG A 190 8.88 -2.12 -10.50
CA ARG A 190 8.01 -2.21 -11.68
C ARG A 190 7.50 -0.86 -12.13
N VAL A 191 7.11 0.00 -11.19
CA VAL A 191 6.72 1.40 -11.47
C VAL A 191 7.89 2.15 -12.10
N ALA A 192 9.09 2.01 -11.54
CA ALA A 192 10.30 2.61 -12.10
C ALA A 192 10.59 2.17 -13.54
N LYS A 193 10.36 0.89 -13.88
CA LYS A 193 10.51 0.39 -15.25
C LYS A 193 9.50 1.00 -16.23
N LEU A 194 8.32 1.38 -15.77
CA LEU A 194 7.34 2.12 -16.59
C LEU A 194 7.76 3.58 -16.73
N ALA A 195 8.20 4.21 -15.64
CA ALA A 195 8.65 5.61 -15.66
C ALA A 195 9.86 5.81 -16.60
N LYS A 196 10.82 4.90 -16.61
CA LYS A 196 11.96 4.92 -17.56
C LYS A 196 11.56 4.87 -19.04
N LYS A 197 10.32 4.50 -19.35
CA LYS A 197 9.76 4.45 -20.71
C LYS A 197 8.78 5.60 -20.97
N ASP A 198 8.79 6.61 -20.12
CA ASP A 198 7.84 7.74 -20.14
C ASP A 198 6.35 7.33 -20.10
N LYS A 199 6.09 6.17 -19.49
CA LYS A 199 4.73 5.61 -19.37
C LYS A 199 4.10 5.78 -18.00
N CYS A 200 4.80 6.43 -17.06
CA CYS A 200 4.31 6.59 -15.70
C CYS A 200 5.00 7.78 -15.02
N ARG A 201 4.21 8.72 -14.52
CA ARG A 201 4.65 9.85 -13.72
C ARG A 201 4.45 9.53 -12.26
N ILE A 202 5.52 9.59 -11.48
CA ILE A 202 5.55 9.24 -10.07
C ILE A 202 5.62 10.53 -9.26
N TYR A 203 4.76 10.63 -8.24
CA TYR A 203 4.79 11.69 -7.23
C TYR A 203 4.98 11.07 -5.85
N GLU A 204 5.57 11.81 -4.95
CA GLU A 204 5.70 11.45 -3.54
C GLU A 204 5.12 12.58 -2.70
N ILE A 205 4.33 12.23 -1.67
CA ILE A 205 3.77 13.17 -0.71
C ILE A 205 4.14 12.76 0.71
N GLY A 206 4.29 13.71 1.61
CA GLY A 206 4.43 13.43 3.03
C GLY A 206 3.11 13.00 3.64
N ILE A 207 3.15 11.99 4.50
CA ILE A 207 1.99 11.47 5.23
C ILE A 207 2.27 11.46 6.72
N SER A 208 1.21 11.46 7.53
CA SER A 208 1.30 11.15 8.95
C SER A 208 1.60 9.66 9.17
N TYR A 209 2.15 9.32 10.33
CA TYR A 209 2.46 7.93 10.64
C TYR A 209 2.33 7.64 12.13
N SER A 210 1.41 6.76 12.48
CA SER A 210 1.15 6.31 13.85
C SER A 210 1.67 4.89 14.08
N GLY A 211 2.97 4.67 13.83
CA GLY A 211 3.58 3.34 13.90
C GLY A 211 3.37 2.62 15.22
N ARG A 212 3.16 1.31 15.17
CA ARG A 212 2.98 0.44 16.34
C ARG A 212 4.31 -0.03 16.93
N THR A 213 4.32 -0.22 18.25
CA THR A 213 5.40 -0.93 18.94
C THR A 213 5.20 -2.44 18.83
N TYR A 214 6.23 -3.24 19.20
CA TYR A 214 6.09 -4.71 19.26
C TYR A 214 5.00 -5.16 20.25
N LYS A 215 4.80 -4.42 21.34
CA LYS A 215 3.71 -4.69 22.31
C LYS A 215 2.31 -4.40 21.73
N GLU A 216 2.24 -3.49 20.77
CA GLU A 216 1.01 -3.13 20.05
C GLU A 216 0.78 -4.00 18.80
N GLY A 217 1.58 -5.04 18.60
CA GLY A 217 1.36 -6.03 17.52
C GLY A 217 2.15 -5.80 16.23
N LYS A 218 3.28 -5.07 16.28
CA LYS A 218 4.17 -4.94 15.10
C LYS A 218 4.68 -6.31 14.65
N LYS A 219 4.45 -6.65 13.39
CA LYS A 219 4.69 -8.00 12.83
C LYS A 219 6.02 -8.13 12.07
N ILE A 220 6.67 -7.01 11.72
CA ILE A 220 7.90 -6.99 10.89
C ILE A 220 9.12 -7.28 11.76
N GLY A 221 9.98 -8.22 11.31
CA GLY A 221 11.23 -8.58 11.97
C GLY A 221 12.46 -8.37 11.06
N TRP A 222 13.66 -8.63 11.60
CA TRP A 222 14.93 -8.46 10.86
C TRP A 222 15.03 -9.33 9.59
N LYS A 223 14.40 -10.52 9.58
CA LYS A 223 14.36 -11.42 8.42
C LYS A 223 13.64 -10.78 7.23
N ASP A 224 12.58 -10.02 7.50
CA ASP A 224 11.84 -9.30 6.46
C ASP A 224 12.70 -8.20 5.83
N GLY A 225 13.58 -7.56 6.63
CA GLY A 225 14.55 -6.60 6.12
C GLY A 225 15.57 -7.23 5.15
N VAL A 226 16.07 -8.42 5.46
CA VAL A 226 16.97 -9.17 4.54
C VAL A 226 16.24 -9.57 3.27
N GLU A 227 14.99 -10.04 3.37
CA GLU A 227 14.14 -10.33 2.21
C GLU A 227 13.92 -9.10 1.35
N ALA A 228 13.67 -7.94 1.96
CA ALA A 228 13.48 -6.67 1.26
C ALA A 228 14.73 -6.27 0.45
N ILE A 229 15.94 -6.36 1.04
CA ILE A 229 17.22 -6.12 0.32
C ILE A 229 17.31 -7.04 -0.90
N TRP A 230 17.06 -8.34 -0.70
CA TRP A 230 17.07 -9.30 -1.80
C TRP A 230 16.05 -8.94 -2.90
N CYS A 231 14.84 -8.54 -2.52
CA CYS A 231 13.80 -8.13 -3.46
C CYS A 231 14.21 -6.87 -4.24
N VAL A 232 14.79 -5.86 -3.58
CA VAL A 232 15.32 -4.67 -4.26
C VAL A 232 16.31 -5.07 -5.35
N VAL A 233 17.30 -5.91 -5.04
CA VAL A 233 18.32 -6.37 -6.01
C VAL A 233 17.68 -7.20 -7.12
N LYS A 234 16.90 -8.21 -6.75
CA LYS A 234 16.29 -9.18 -7.66
C LYS A 234 15.40 -8.52 -8.72
N TYR A 235 14.50 -7.63 -8.32
CA TYR A 235 13.53 -7.05 -9.24
C TYR A 235 14.07 -5.89 -10.07
N ASN A 236 15.18 -5.31 -9.67
CA ASN A 236 15.85 -4.28 -10.46
C ASN A 236 16.85 -4.87 -11.46
N LEU A 237 17.64 -5.89 -11.08
CA LEU A 237 18.72 -6.41 -11.91
C LEU A 237 18.34 -7.65 -12.73
N PHE A 238 17.47 -8.54 -12.20
CA PHE A 238 17.25 -9.87 -12.80
C PHE A 238 15.85 -10.09 -13.35
N LYS A 239 14.88 -9.22 -13.14
CA LYS A 239 13.47 -9.38 -13.56
C LYS A 239 12.82 -8.05 -13.91
#